data_1282390aa5b63fbda8ce68853478d1ea
#
_entry.id   1282390aa5b63fbda8ce68853478d1ea
#
_cell.length_a   1.000
_cell.length_b   1.000
_cell.length_c   1.000
_cell.angle_alpha   90.00
_cell.angle_beta   90.00
_cell.angle_gamma   90.00
#
_symmetry.space_group_name_H-M   'P 1'
#
loop_
_entity.id
_entity.type
_entity.pdbx_description
1 polymer ?
#
loop_
_entity_poly.entity_id
_entity_poly.type
_entity_poly.pdbx_seq_one_letter_code
_entity_poly.pdbx_strand_id
1 'polypeptide(L)'
;MDLELRHLKIVTAVAEAGSITKAATLLGLAQPALTAQLKRIERTLGGALFERDRYGARPTPLGELVLSRARVVLPAVRELQEEAVRFANTYDGITCFRMGATNGPILGGLVARLTTTCPETPVNTYTSWSARELTGMLVTGRLDFAMVGTCGESPPPAGDPVVWSTVGTVPVFVLLSEDHPLADADEIELGRLADESWAVTPGDGCFGDCFAAACARAGFTPATMYETDLATCVYLAQLNRAVVLCQATFQLVPGTVMVPLAGAPLHWRQRIGWHTDAPAARAAAMVIDLAMAAHAEAVERSPRCAEWLKANPQFHAIP
;
A
#
# COMPACT_ATOMS: atom_id res chain seq x y z
N MET A 1 30.88 -18.51 -21.07
CA MET A 1 30.38 -17.13 -21.19
C MET A 1 29.37 -16.96 -20.08
N ASP A 2 29.46 -15.89 -19.33
CA ASP A 2 28.54 -15.69 -18.21
C ASP A 2 27.22 -15.08 -18.68
N LEU A 3 26.13 -15.31 -17.93
CA LEU A 3 24.84 -14.71 -18.17
C LEU A 3 24.88 -13.22 -17.78
N GLU A 4 24.49 -12.35 -18.68
CA GLU A 4 24.48 -10.90 -18.48
C GLU A 4 23.06 -10.33 -18.50
N LEU A 5 22.83 -9.17 -17.90
CA LEU A 5 21.51 -8.51 -17.88
C LEU A 5 20.93 -8.26 -19.28
N ARG A 6 21.78 -7.94 -20.25
CA ARG A 6 21.34 -7.78 -21.65
C ARG A 6 20.74 -9.07 -22.21
N HIS A 7 21.21 -10.24 -21.75
CA HIS A 7 20.67 -11.53 -22.16
C HIS A 7 19.26 -11.74 -21.61
N LEU A 8 19.02 -11.37 -20.35
CA LEU A 8 17.68 -11.42 -19.74
C LEU A 8 16.70 -10.47 -20.46
N LYS A 9 17.15 -9.24 -20.80
CA LYS A 9 16.34 -8.28 -21.60
C LYS A 9 15.94 -8.86 -22.95
N ILE A 10 16.86 -9.55 -23.65
CA ILE A 10 16.58 -10.22 -24.93
C ILE A 10 15.52 -11.31 -24.75
N VAL A 11 15.69 -12.18 -23.75
CA VAL A 11 14.75 -13.27 -23.50
C VAL A 11 13.36 -12.73 -23.18
N THR A 12 13.26 -11.69 -22.34
CA THR A 12 12.00 -11.03 -22.01
C THR A 12 11.34 -10.41 -23.25
N ALA A 13 12.09 -9.66 -24.06
CA ALA A 13 11.56 -9.04 -25.27
C ALA A 13 11.04 -10.06 -26.29
N VAL A 14 11.71 -11.22 -26.43
CA VAL A 14 11.24 -12.30 -27.33
C VAL A 14 9.94 -12.92 -26.81
N ALA A 15 9.83 -13.13 -25.49
CA ALA A 15 8.62 -13.68 -24.87
C ALA A 15 7.43 -12.72 -25.03
N GLU A 16 7.61 -11.43 -24.73
CA GLU A 16 6.57 -10.40 -24.83
C GLU A 16 6.09 -10.20 -26.28
N ALA A 17 7.04 -10.17 -27.23
CA ALA A 17 6.70 -10.01 -28.66
C ALA A 17 6.07 -11.27 -29.27
N GLY A 18 6.26 -12.45 -28.67
CA GLY A 18 5.86 -13.75 -29.21
C GLY A 18 6.52 -14.10 -30.55
N SER A 19 7.53 -13.32 -30.98
CA SER A 19 8.18 -13.47 -32.27
C SER A 19 9.58 -12.84 -32.25
N ILE A 20 10.57 -13.59 -32.73
CA ILE A 20 11.96 -13.11 -32.82
C ILE A 20 12.07 -11.88 -33.79
N THR A 21 11.30 -11.88 -34.87
CA THR A 21 11.30 -10.76 -35.84
C THR A 21 10.75 -9.49 -35.19
N LYS A 22 9.62 -9.59 -34.47
CA LYS A 22 9.04 -8.45 -33.74
C LYS A 22 9.97 -7.97 -32.62
N ALA A 23 10.54 -8.90 -31.84
CA ALA A 23 11.50 -8.57 -30.79
C ALA A 23 12.75 -7.87 -31.36
N ALA A 24 13.26 -8.30 -32.52
CA ALA A 24 14.39 -7.65 -33.19
C ALA A 24 14.08 -6.19 -33.53
N THR A 25 12.89 -5.93 -34.06
CA THR A 25 12.43 -4.55 -34.34
C THR A 25 12.34 -3.71 -33.08
N LEU A 26 11.74 -4.25 -31.99
CA LEU A 26 11.62 -3.56 -30.70
C LEU A 26 12.99 -3.24 -30.06
N LEU A 27 13.98 -4.12 -30.26
CA LEU A 27 15.33 -3.94 -29.71
C LEU A 27 16.25 -3.15 -30.64
N GLY A 28 15.79 -2.72 -31.84
CA GLY A 28 16.61 -2.03 -32.82
C GLY A 28 17.73 -2.91 -33.41
N LEU A 29 17.52 -4.23 -33.47
CA LEU A 29 18.50 -5.21 -33.95
C LEU A 29 18.07 -5.84 -35.29
N ALA A 30 19.05 -6.27 -36.08
CA ALA A 30 18.76 -7.13 -37.22
C ALA A 30 18.33 -8.54 -36.72
N GLN A 31 17.27 -9.10 -37.30
CA GLN A 31 16.74 -10.41 -36.88
C GLN A 31 17.80 -11.55 -36.90
N PRO A 32 18.75 -11.65 -37.86
CA PRO A 32 19.82 -12.63 -37.78
C PRO A 32 20.73 -12.44 -36.57
N ALA A 33 21.02 -11.20 -36.18
CA ALA A 33 21.83 -10.88 -35.01
C ALA A 33 21.13 -11.30 -33.71
N LEU A 34 19.85 -10.99 -33.57
CA LEU A 34 19.06 -11.43 -32.41
C LEU A 34 18.98 -12.95 -32.35
N THR A 35 18.78 -13.63 -33.48
CA THR A 35 18.77 -15.10 -33.53
C THR A 35 20.10 -15.70 -33.09
N ALA A 36 21.22 -15.13 -33.51
CA ALA A 36 22.56 -15.59 -33.12
C ALA A 36 22.80 -15.36 -31.59
N GLN A 37 22.38 -14.20 -31.08
CA GLN A 37 22.47 -13.92 -29.63
C GLN A 37 21.61 -14.91 -28.82
N LEU A 38 20.36 -15.15 -29.22
CA LEU A 38 19.49 -16.08 -28.54
C LEU A 38 20.08 -17.51 -28.50
N LYS A 39 20.60 -18.00 -29.63
CA LYS A 39 21.30 -19.31 -29.69
C LYS A 39 22.52 -19.36 -28.76
N ARG A 40 23.22 -18.23 -28.57
CA ARG A 40 24.35 -18.14 -27.67
C ARG A 40 23.90 -18.20 -26.20
N ILE A 41 22.79 -17.52 -25.87
CA ILE A 41 22.19 -17.58 -24.53
C ILE A 41 21.71 -19.01 -24.23
N GLU A 42 21.01 -19.64 -25.15
CA GLU A 42 20.54 -21.03 -25.04
C GLU A 42 21.68 -22.02 -24.81
N ARG A 43 22.81 -21.84 -25.50
CA ARG A 43 24.03 -22.65 -25.27
C ARG A 43 24.63 -22.42 -23.87
N THR A 44 24.63 -21.19 -23.40
CA THR A 44 25.14 -20.85 -22.05
C THR A 44 24.27 -21.47 -20.96
N LEU A 45 22.96 -21.56 -21.17
CA LEU A 45 21.99 -22.09 -20.20
C LEU A 45 21.72 -23.59 -20.38
N GLY A 46 22.34 -24.23 -21.38
CA GLY A 46 22.28 -25.69 -21.59
C GLY A 46 21.00 -26.20 -22.25
N GLY A 47 20.18 -25.34 -22.83
CA GLY A 47 18.94 -25.77 -23.50
C GLY A 47 18.22 -24.65 -24.26
N ALA A 48 17.26 -25.05 -25.11
CA ALA A 48 16.41 -24.10 -25.82
C ALA A 48 15.48 -23.36 -24.86
N LEU A 49 15.38 -22.06 -25.01
CA LEU A 49 14.49 -21.19 -24.24
C LEU A 49 13.13 -21.01 -24.93
N PHE A 50 13.08 -21.18 -26.26
CA PHE A 50 11.87 -21.02 -27.03
C PHE A 50 11.67 -22.16 -28.02
N GLU A 51 10.46 -22.65 -28.10
CA GLU A 51 9.96 -23.44 -29.22
C GLU A 51 9.49 -22.49 -30.32
N ARG A 52 9.82 -22.84 -31.57
CA ARG A 52 9.51 -22.02 -32.73
C ARG A 52 8.65 -22.78 -33.70
N ASP A 53 7.51 -22.24 -33.96
CA ASP A 53 6.58 -22.80 -34.95
C ASP A 53 6.04 -21.70 -35.88
N ARG A 54 5.08 -22.06 -36.73
CA ARG A 54 4.39 -21.12 -37.64
C ARG A 54 3.58 -20.03 -36.91
N TYR A 55 3.37 -20.19 -35.62
CA TYR A 55 2.60 -19.25 -34.79
C TYR A 55 3.49 -18.32 -33.97
N GLY A 56 4.81 -18.56 -33.95
CA GLY A 56 5.76 -17.67 -33.28
C GLY A 56 6.81 -18.36 -32.42
N ALA A 57 7.20 -17.70 -31.35
CA ALA A 57 8.13 -18.19 -30.34
C ALA A 57 7.42 -18.31 -28.98
N ARG A 58 7.35 -19.53 -28.43
CA ARG A 58 6.76 -19.82 -27.13
C ARG A 58 7.84 -20.28 -26.16
N PRO A 59 7.82 -19.84 -24.90
CA PRO A 59 8.81 -20.28 -23.93
C PRO A 59 8.73 -21.79 -23.69
N THR A 60 9.89 -22.44 -23.58
CA THR A 60 10.01 -23.80 -23.04
C THR A 60 9.93 -23.77 -21.50
N PRO A 61 9.86 -24.92 -20.80
CA PRO A 61 9.97 -24.95 -19.34
C PRO A 61 11.24 -24.27 -18.81
N LEU A 62 12.39 -24.39 -19.52
CA LEU A 62 13.61 -23.65 -19.19
C LEU A 62 13.44 -22.15 -19.46
N GLY A 63 12.75 -21.77 -20.54
CA GLY A 63 12.40 -20.40 -20.87
C GLY A 63 11.54 -19.76 -19.77
N GLU A 64 10.51 -20.45 -19.29
CA GLU A 64 9.65 -19.98 -18.20
C GLU A 64 10.44 -19.78 -16.89
N LEU A 65 11.35 -20.71 -16.54
CA LEU A 65 12.25 -20.56 -15.41
C LEU A 65 13.08 -19.28 -15.52
N VAL A 66 13.71 -19.06 -16.68
CA VAL A 66 14.55 -17.87 -16.92
C VAL A 66 13.71 -16.59 -16.88
N LEU A 67 12.52 -16.58 -17.48
CA LEU A 67 11.60 -15.44 -17.46
C LEU A 67 11.13 -15.11 -16.05
N SER A 68 10.80 -16.12 -15.23
CA SER A 68 10.42 -15.89 -13.84
C SER A 68 11.52 -15.21 -13.02
N ARG A 69 12.77 -15.60 -13.25
CA ARG A 69 13.93 -14.96 -12.60
C ARG A 69 14.24 -13.58 -13.18
N ALA A 70 14.09 -13.40 -14.49
CA ALA A 70 14.27 -12.10 -15.15
C ALA A 70 13.31 -11.03 -14.62
N ARG A 71 12.04 -11.41 -14.31
CA ARG A 71 11.04 -10.54 -13.69
C ARG A 71 11.43 -10.01 -12.30
N VAL A 72 12.33 -10.69 -11.61
CA VAL A 72 12.87 -10.25 -10.32
C VAL A 72 14.16 -9.45 -10.49
N VAL A 73 15.09 -9.96 -11.31
CA VAL A 73 16.44 -9.38 -11.44
C VAL A 73 16.43 -8.05 -12.21
N LEU A 74 15.67 -7.95 -13.30
CA LEU A 74 15.69 -6.73 -14.13
C LEU A 74 15.14 -5.50 -13.40
N PRO A 75 14.02 -5.58 -12.64
CA PRO A 75 13.57 -4.48 -11.78
C PRO A 75 14.59 -4.12 -10.70
N ALA A 76 15.17 -5.12 -10.01
CA ALA A 76 16.16 -4.88 -8.95
C ALA A 76 17.41 -4.13 -9.44
N VAL A 77 17.87 -4.44 -10.65
CA VAL A 77 19.00 -3.70 -11.25
C VAL A 77 18.63 -2.29 -11.67
N ARG A 78 17.41 -2.11 -12.23
CA ARG A 78 16.91 -0.77 -12.53
C ARG A 78 16.84 0.07 -11.25
N GLU A 79 16.33 -0.50 -10.19
CA GLU A 79 16.21 0.12 -8.87
C GLU A 79 17.59 0.54 -8.33
N LEU A 80 18.58 -0.36 -8.37
CA LEU A 80 19.96 -0.04 -7.99
C LEU A 80 20.52 1.14 -8.82
N GLN A 81 20.27 1.18 -10.13
CA GLN A 81 20.71 2.29 -10.98
C GLN A 81 20.05 3.61 -10.58
N GLU A 82 18.74 3.58 -10.34
CA GLU A 82 17.98 4.75 -9.88
C GLU A 82 18.43 5.21 -8.50
N GLU A 83 18.73 4.28 -7.59
CA GLU A 83 19.30 4.58 -6.27
C GLU A 83 20.71 5.18 -6.36
N ALA A 84 21.57 4.62 -7.19
CA ALA A 84 22.92 5.16 -7.41
C ALA A 84 22.89 6.59 -7.97
N VAL A 85 22.01 6.85 -8.94
CA VAL A 85 21.79 8.21 -9.48
C VAL A 85 21.26 9.15 -8.40
N ARG A 86 20.29 8.69 -7.59
CA ARG A 86 19.78 9.46 -6.46
C ARG A 86 20.87 9.77 -5.45
N PHE A 87 21.64 8.76 -5.05
CA PHE A 87 22.78 8.93 -4.13
C PHE A 87 23.82 9.90 -4.65
N ALA A 88 24.18 9.83 -5.93
CA ALA A 88 25.10 10.76 -6.56
C ALA A 88 24.57 12.20 -6.61
N ASN A 89 23.25 12.38 -6.78
CA ASN A 89 22.60 13.69 -6.82
C ASN A 89 22.23 14.23 -5.43
N THR A 90 22.40 13.44 -4.36
CA THR A 90 22.00 13.80 -2.99
C THR A 90 22.90 14.87 -2.36
N TYR A 91 23.93 15.32 -3.05
CA TYR A 91 24.76 16.44 -2.56
C TYR A 91 24.00 17.79 -2.49
N ASP A 92 22.86 17.95 -3.20
CA ASP A 92 22.13 19.24 -3.31
C ASP A 92 20.65 19.25 -2.83
N GLY A 93 20.11 18.18 -2.22
CA GLY A 93 18.74 18.27 -1.72
C GLY A 93 17.85 17.04 -2.00
N ILE A 94 16.66 17.04 -1.40
CA ILE A 94 15.61 16.06 -1.69
C ILE A 94 15.04 16.39 -3.07
N THR A 95 15.28 15.53 -4.06
CA THR A 95 14.82 15.73 -5.46
C THR A 95 13.39 15.27 -5.69
N CYS A 96 12.85 14.44 -4.80
CA CYS A 96 11.48 13.90 -4.88
C CYS A 96 11.12 13.32 -3.51
N PHE A 97 9.88 13.52 -3.05
CA PHE A 97 9.32 12.79 -1.91
C PHE A 97 8.64 11.51 -2.40
N ARG A 98 9.09 10.36 -1.90
CA ARG A 98 8.49 9.04 -2.18
C ARG A 98 7.71 8.59 -0.96
N MET A 99 6.40 8.71 -1.05
CA MET A 99 5.47 8.48 0.05
C MET A 99 4.76 7.13 -0.12
N GLY A 100 4.94 6.22 0.84
CA GLY A 100 4.14 5.00 0.93
C GLY A 100 2.94 5.18 1.84
N ALA A 101 1.85 4.47 1.60
CA ALA A 101 0.77 4.39 2.57
C ALA A 101 0.01 3.06 2.48
N THR A 102 -0.42 2.54 3.63
CA THR A 102 -1.60 1.69 3.67
C THR A 102 -2.83 2.55 3.39
N ASN A 103 -3.91 1.93 2.92
CA ASN A 103 -5.10 2.68 2.55
C ASN A 103 -5.62 3.54 3.72
N GLY A 104 -5.84 4.83 3.47
CA GLY A 104 -6.30 5.76 4.50
C GLY A 104 -6.50 7.20 4.00
N PRO A 105 -7.31 8.01 4.71
CA PRO A 105 -7.75 9.33 4.25
C PRO A 105 -6.67 10.41 4.28
N ILE A 106 -5.57 10.21 5.02
CA ILE A 106 -4.61 11.27 5.33
C ILE A 106 -3.59 11.50 4.21
N LEU A 107 -3.26 10.47 3.42
CA LEU A 107 -2.24 10.57 2.37
C LEU A 107 -2.53 11.70 1.38
N GLY A 108 -3.77 11.84 0.93
CA GLY A 108 -4.16 12.91 0.00
C GLY A 108 -3.93 14.31 0.57
N GLY A 109 -4.31 14.52 1.83
CA GLY A 109 -4.09 15.78 2.54
C GLY A 109 -2.59 16.08 2.76
N LEU A 110 -1.78 15.05 3.03
CA LEU A 110 -0.34 15.19 3.15
C LEU A 110 0.31 15.54 1.81
N VAL A 111 -0.07 14.87 0.72
CA VAL A 111 0.41 15.19 -0.64
C VAL A 111 0.09 16.64 -1.01
N ALA A 112 -1.15 17.07 -0.79
CA ALA A 112 -1.55 18.46 -1.07
C ALA A 112 -0.70 19.49 -0.31
N ARG A 113 -0.36 19.21 0.96
CA ARG A 113 0.50 20.08 1.78
C ARG A 113 1.95 20.05 1.34
N LEU A 114 2.50 18.86 1.02
CA LEU A 114 3.86 18.73 0.52
C LEU A 114 4.05 19.50 -0.79
N THR A 115 3.12 19.37 -1.74
CA THR A 115 3.19 20.08 -3.03
C THR A 115 3.05 21.59 -2.86
N THR A 116 2.33 22.07 -1.84
CA THR A 116 2.24 23.50 -1.53
C THR A 116 3.50 24.01 -0.82
N THR A 117 4.05 23.23 0.11
CA THR A 117 5.22 23.65 0.92
C THR A 117 6.52 23.53 0.13
N CYS A 118 6.62 22.54 -0.74
CA CYS A 118 7.81 22.24 -1.56
C CYS A 118 7.44 22.17 -3.04
N PRO A 119 7.04 23.25 -3.70
CA PRO A 119 6.50 23.24 -5.06
C PRO A 119 7.48 22.73 -6.11
N GLU A 120 8.77 22.88 -5.89
CA GLU A 120 9.83 22.43 -6.80
C GLU A 120 10.19 20.93 -6.58
N THR A 121 9.64 20.29 -5.53
CA THR A 121 9.97 18.90 -5.19
C THR A 121 8.77 18.00 -5.51
N PRO A 122 8.84 17.16 -6.55
CA PRO A 122 7.77 16.21 -6.88
C PRO A 122 7.44 15.27 -5.73
N VAL A 123 6.18 14.85 -5.66
CA VAL A 123 5.72 13.82 -4.71
C VAL A 123 5.22 12.61 -5.48
N ASN A 124 5.85 11.47 -5.26
CA ASN A 124 5.41 10.18 -5.79
C ASN A 124 4.77 9.37 -4.68
N THR A 125 3.66 8.69 -4.98
CA THR A 125 2.95 7.87 -4.00
C THR A 125 2.95 6.40 -4.39
N TYR A 126 2.99 5.54 -3.37
CA TYR A 126 2.85 4.10 -3.48
C TYR A 126 1.85 3.61 -2.44
N THR A 127 0.90 2.77 -2.83
CA THR A 127 -0.10 2.21 -1.92
C THR A 127 0.06 0.69 -1.87
N SER A 128 0.06 0.15 -0.66
CA SER A 128 0.09 -1.29 -0.41
C SER A 128 -0.87 -1.65 0.73
N TRP A 129 -1.41 -2.86 0.72
CA TRP A 129 -2.14 -3.42 1.85
C TRP A 129 -1.21 -3.95 2.94
N SER A 130 0.08 -4.10 2.65
CA SER A 130 1.09 -4.65 3.54
C SER A 130 1.91 -3.54 4.21
N ALA A 131 1.72 -3.35 5.49
CA ALA A 131 2.55 -2.46 6.30
C ALA A 131 4.01 -2.97 6.36
N ARG A 132 4.21 -4.28 6.30
CA ARG A 132 5.54 -4.91 6.26
C ARG A 132 6.25 -4.62 4.94
N GLU A 133 5.55 -4.68 3.81
CA GLU A 133 6.11 -4.29 2.51
C GLU A 133 6.59 -2.85 2.52
N LEU A 134 5.74 -1.91 2.99
CA LEU A 134 6.10 -0.50 3.09
C LEU A 134 7.34 -0.28 3.98
N THR A 135 7.43 -1.00 5.10
CA THR A 135 8.60 -0.95 5.97
C THR A 135 9.86 -1.46 5.26
N GLY A 136 9.76 -2.57 4.52
CA GLY A 136 10.86 -3.08 3.70
C GLY A 136 11.30 -2.08 2.62
N MET A 137 10.36 -1.33 2.04
CA MET A 137 10.66 -0.27 1.09
C MET A 137 11.35 0.95 1.73
N LEU A 138 11.06 1.27 3.00
CA LEU A 138 11.82 2.27 3.75
C LEU A 138 13.25 1.79 4.02
N VAL A 139 13.41 0.55 4.49
CA VAL A 139 14.74 -0.05 4.76
C VAL A 139 15.62 -0.06 3.51
N THR A 140 15.03 -0.34 2.35
CA THR A 140 15.76 -0.39 1.07
C THR A 140 15.87 0.97 0.36
N GLY A 141 15.36 2.05 0.96
CA GLY A 141 15.42 3.40 0.37
C GLY A 141 14.51 3.61 -0.84
N ARG A 142 13.56 2.71 -1.10
CA ARG A 142 12.56 2.85 -2.16
C ARG A 142 11.49 3.88 -1.81
N LEU A 143 11.22 4.05 -0.52
CA LEU A 143 10.37 5.11 0.03
C LEU A 143 11.20 5.99 0.95
N ASP A 144 10.82 7.26 1.05
CA ASP A 144 11.36 8.21 2.01
C ASP A 144 10.55 8.20 3.29
N PHE A 145 9.23 8.13 3.15
CA PHE A 145 8.28 8.06 4.26
C PHE A 145 7.19 7.05 3.96
N ALA A 146 6.66 6.42 5.01
CA ALA A 146 5.50 5.55 4.89
C ALA A 146 4.48 5.84 5.99
N MET A 147 3.20 5.87 5.62
CA MET A 147 2.08 5.98 6.54
C MET A 147 1.42 4.63 6.73
N VAL A 148 1.37 4.18 7.97
CA VAL A 148 0.68 2.93 8.35
C VAL A 148 -0.25 3.18 9.52
N GLY A 149 -1.24 2.34 9.67
CA GLY A 149 -2.10 2.38 10.83
C GLY A 149 -1.86 1.20 11.76
N THR A 150 -1.98 1.44 13.06
CA THR A 150 -1.98 0.39 14.07
C THR A 150 -3.26 0.46 14.90
N CYS A 151 -3.75 -0.67 15.36
CA CYS A 151 -4.94 -0.75 16.18
C CYS A 151 -4.55 -0.91 17.65
N GLY A 152 -5.17 -0.13 18.51
CA GLY A 152 -4.89 -0.18 19.94
C GLY A 152 -3.43 0.15 20.28
N GLU A 153 -2.87 -0.66 21.17
CA GLU A 153 -1.48 -0.54 21.62
C GLU A 153 -0.50 -1.38 20.76
N SER A 154 -0.96 -1.91 19.62
CA SER A 154 -0.09 -2.69 18.73
C SER A 154 1.10 -1.85 18.25
N PRO A 155 2.31 -2.39 18.29
CA PRO A 155 3.49 -1.70 17.79
C PRO A 155 3.41 -1.53 16.27
N PRO A 156 4.07 -0.52 15.71
CA PRO A 156 4.27 -0.43 14.27
C PRO A 156 5.15 -1.58 13.78
N PRO A 157 5.17 -1.85 12.45
CA PRO A 157 6.03 -2.88 11.90
C PRO A 157 7.49 -2.66 12.27
N ALA A 158 8.16 -3.73 12.72
CA ALA A 158 9.59 -3.68 13.03
C ALA A 158 10.43 -3.57 11.74
N GLY A 159 11.48 -2.78 11.76
CA GLY A 159 12.41 -2.61 10.65
C GLY A 159 13.53 -1.67 11.06
N ASP A 160 14.64 -2.20 11.62
CA ASP A 160 15.81 -1.39 11.92
C ASP A 160 16.53 -1.00 10.62
N PRO A 161 16.86 0.28 10.39
CA PRO A 161 16.77 1.44 11.28
C PRO A 161 15.56 2.39 11.00
N VAL A 162 14.37 1.83 10.80
CA VAL A 162 13.14 2.61 10.60
C VAL A 162 12.58 3.06 11.95
N VAL A 163 12.24 4.32 12.08
CA VAL A 163 11.55 4.90 13.23
C VAL A 163 10.15 5.36 12.84
N TRP A 164 9.24 5.36 13.81
CA TRP A 164 7.84 5.71 13.62
C TRP A 164 7.40 6.80 14.58
N SER A 165 6.70 7.81 14.07
CA SER A 165 6.03 8.84 14.87
C SER A 165 4.52 8.70 14.76
N THR A 166 3.81 9.00 15.85
CA THR A 166 2.34 9.06 15.85
C THR A 166 1.89 10.37 15.20
N VAL A 167 0.98 10.29 14.25
CA VAL A 167 0.34 11.42 13.57
C VAL A 167 -0.96 11.81 14.25
N GLY A 168 -1.73 10.80 14.67
CA GLY A 168 -2.98 11.00 15.40
C GLY A 168 -3.69 9.68 15.65
N THR A 169 -4.70 9.73 16.52
CA THR A 169 -5.52 8.56 16.88
C THR A 169 -6.98 8.92 16.71
N VAL A 170 -7.75 8.04 16.08
CA VAL A 170 -9.20 8.17 15.91
C VAL A 170 -9.91 6.88 16.29
N PRO A 171 -11.17 6.94 16.73
CA PRO A 171 -11.96 5.73 16.95
C PRO A 171 -12.25 5.04 15.62
N VAL A 172 -12.56 3.76 15.70
CA VAL A 172 -13.11 2.99 14.58
C VAL A 172 -14.63 3.02 14.70
N PHE A 173 -15.29 3.42 13.62
CA PHE A 173 -16.74 3.44 13.50
C PHE A 173 -17.18 2.28 12.59
N VAL A 174 -18.48 2.00 12.60
CA VAL A 174 -19.09 1.10 11.61
C VAL A 174 -19.76 1.92 10.51
N LEU A 175 -19.48 1.54 9.27
CA LEU A 175 -20.14 2.06 8.06
C LEU A 175 -21.29 1.12 7.72
N LEU A 176 -22.46 1.67 7.62
CA LEU A 176 -23.73 1.00 7.34
C LEU A 176 -24.41 1.60 6.12
N SER A 177 -25.37 0.89 5.52
CA SER A 177 -26.36 1.50 4.63
C SER A 177 -27.22 2.52 5.39
N GLU A 178 -27.68 3.57 4.73
CA GLU A 178 -28.71 4.47 5.28
C GLU A 178 -30.02 3.73 5.60
N ASP A 179 -30.30 2.62 4.91
CA ASP A 179 -31.48 1.77 5.14
C ASP A 179 -31.28 0.71 6.24
N HIS A 180 -30.12 0.70 6.89
CA HIS A 180 -29.82 -0.29 7.94
C HIS A 180 -30.64 0.00 9.21
N PRO A 181 -31.19 -1.01 9.91
CA PRO A 181 -32.01 -0.79 11.13
C PRO A 181 -31.31 -0.01 12.24
N LEU A 182 -29.97 0.05 12.23
CA LEU A 182 -29.15 0.77 13.20
C LEU A 182 -28.55 2.07 12.67
N ALA A 183 -28.99 2.54 11.49
CA ALA A 183 -28.43 3.73 10.83
C ALA A 183 -28.61 5.01 11.65
N ASP A 184 -29.74 5.14 12.35
CA ASP A 184 -30.10 6.32 13.15
C ASP A 184 -29.61 6.23 14.62
N ALA A 185 -28.85 5.19 14.97
CA ALA A 185 -28.33 5.06 16.34
C ALA A 185 -27.23 6.10 16.61
N ASP A 186 -27.21 6.64 17.82
CA ASP A 186 -26.12 7.52 18.29
C ASP A 186 -24.80 6.74 18.40
N GLU A 187 -24.87 5.53 18.97
CA GLU A 187 -23.77 4.57 19.03
C GLU A 187 -24.30 3.13 19.01
N ILE A 188 -23.48 2.18 18.65
CA ILE A 188 -23.83 0.76 18.53
C ILE A 188 -22.90 -0.09 19.38
N GLU A 189 -23.45 -0.91 20.29
CA GLU A 189 -22.69 -1.98 20.92
C GLU A 189 -22.26 -3.01 19.84
N LEU A 190 -20.99 -3.38 19.83
CA LEU A 190 -20.42 -4.27 18.81
C LEU A 190 -21.19 -5.62 18.72
N GLY A 191 -21.70 -6.13 19.86
CA GLY A 191 -22.49 -7.36 19.91
C GLY A 191 -23.82 -7.29 19.14
N ARG A 192 -24.39 -6.10 18.90
CA ARG A 192 -25.61 -5.94 18.09
C ARG A 192 -25.39 -6.20 16.59
N LEU A 193 -24.12 -6.29 16.18
CA LEU A 193 -23.71 -6.58 14.81
C LEU A 193 -23.27 -8.04 14.64
N ALA A 194 -23.56 -8.91 15.61
CA ALA A 194 -23.08 -10.29 15.64
C ALA A 194 -23.59 -11.14 14.44
N ASP A 195 -24.82 -10.86 13.98
CA ASP A 195 -25.47 -11.59 12.89
C ASP A 195 -25.20 -10.95 11.51
N GLU A 196 -24.46 -9.83 11.46
CA GLU A 196 -24.16 -9.15 10.22
C GLU A 196 -23.03 -9.84 9.44
N SER A 197 -23.08 -9.68 8.11
CA SER A 197 -21.96 -9.98 7.25
C SER A 197 -20.97 -8.81 7.28
N TRP A 198 -19.67 -9.11 7.27
CA TRP A 198 -18.63 -8.10 7.36
C TRP A 198 -17.86 -7.99 6.05
N ALA A 199 -17.56 -6.78 5.61
CA ALA A 199 -16.62 -6.55 4.53
C ALA A 199 -15.35 -5.89 5.08
N VAL A 200 -14.20 -6.44 4.71
CA VAL A 200 -12.88 -6.04 5.20
C VAL A 200 -11.90 -5.92 4.04
N THR A 201 -10.94 -5.01 4.18
CA THR A 201 -9.83 -4.93 3.23
C THR A 201 -8.72 -5.89 3.65
N PRO A 202 -7.97 -6.50 2.69
CA PRO A 202 -6.83 -7.33 3.02
C PRO A 202 -5.75 -6.52 3.74
N GLY A 203 -4.85 -7.19 4.44
CA GLY A 203 -3.71 -6.56 5.09
C GLY A 203 -2.97 -7.52 6.01
N ASP A 204 -1.70 -7.21 6.26
CA ASP A 204 -0.82 -7.96 7.17
C ASP A 204 -0.61 -7.24 8.52
N GLY A 205 -1.42 -6.21 8.78
CA GLY A 205 -1.37 -5.42 10.01
C GLY A 205 -2.17 -6.05 11.16
N CYS A 206 -2.12 -5.41 12.31
CA CYS A 206 -2.76 -5.86 13.56
C CYS A 206 -4.29 -5.73 13.58
N PHE A 207 -4.92 -5.14 12.56
CA PHE A 207 -6.35 -4.80 12.61
C PHE A 207 -7.23 -6.04 12.69
N GLY A 208 -6.94 -7.09 11.91
CA GLY A 208 -7.69 -8.35 11.92
C GLY A 208 -7.70 -9.01 13.30
N ASP A 209 -6.54 -9.08 13.96
CA ASP A 209 -6.41 -9.64 15.30
C ASP A 209 -7.15 -8.80 16.34
N CYS A 210 -7.04 -7.47 16.25
CA CYS A 210 -7.74 -6.55 17.16
C CYS A 210 -9.26 -6.64 16.98
N PHE A 211 -9.73 -6.75 15.75
CA PHE A 211 -11.15 -6.94 15.43
C PHE A 211 -11.66 -8.28 15.98
N ALA A 212 -10.96 -9.38 15.71
CA ALA A 212 -11.33 -10.69 16.25
C ALA A 212 -11.39 -10.70 17.77
N ALA A 213 -10.40 -10.07 18.43
CA ALA A 213 -10.39 -9.92 19.89
C ALA A 213 -11.55 -9.05 20.41
N ALA A 214 -11.92 -7.99 19.69
CA ALA A 214 -13.07 -7.15 20.05
C ALA A 214 -14.39 -7.91 19.92
N CYS A 215 -14.58 -8.66 18.83
CA CYS A 215 -15.76 -9.52 18.64
C CYS A 215 -15.87 -10.60 19.73
N ALA A 216 -14.74 -11.25 20.06
CA ALA A 216 -14.72 -12.26 21.11
C ALA A 216 -15.12 -11.66 22.50
N ARG A 217 -14.65 -10.45 22.81
CA ARG A 217 -15.08 -9.72 24.03
C ARG A 217 -16.56 -9.35 24.00
N ALA A 218 -17.11 -9.08 22.82
CA ALA A 218 -18.54 -8.82 22.61
C ALA A 218 -19.40 -10.10 22.54
N GLY A 219 -18.78 -11.29 22.66
CA GLY A 219 -19.46 -12.58 22.76
C GLY A 219 -19.79 -13.26 21.43
N PHE A 220 -19.16 -12.86 20.31
CA PHE A 220 -19.43 -13.47 19.00
C PHE A 220 -18.16 -13.64 18.17
N THR A 221 -18.30 -14.42 17.09
CA THR A 221 -17.32 -14.53 16.00
C THR A 221 -18.04 -14.24 14.69
N PRO A 222 -17.52 -13.34 13.84
CA PRO A 222 -18.15 -13.05 12.55
C PRO A 222 -18.36 -14.33 11.71
N ALA A 223 -19.60 -14.58 11.29
CA ALA A 223 -19.97 -15.78 10.55
C ALA A 223 -19.64 -15.66 9.04
N THR A 224 -19.75 -14.45 8.49
CA THR A 224 -19.50 -14.16 7.07
C THR A 224 -18.56 -12.98 6.96
N MET A 225 -17.45 -13.17 6.24
CA MET A 225 -16.48 -12.13 5.94
C MET A 225 -16.17 -12.09 4.44
N TYR A 226 -16.33 -10.90 3.84
CA TYR A 226 -15.91 -10.61 2.47
C TYR A 226 -14.58 -9.85 2.52
N GLU A 227 -13.47 -10.51 2.19
CA GLU A 227 -12.18 -9.85 2.03
C GLU A 227 -12.04 -9.33 0.61
N THR A 228 -12.02 -8.00 0.45
CA THR A 228 -12.03 -7.36 -0.86
C THR A 228 -11.43 -5.94 -0.80
N ASP A 229 -11.38 -5.23 -1.93
CA ASP A 229 -10.90 -3.85 -1.98
C ASP A 229 -11.89 -2.87 -1.31
N LEU A 230 -11.40 -1.66 -0.99
CA LEU A 230 -12.18 -0.64 -0.27
C LEU A 230 -13.46 -0.23 -1.03
N ALA A 231 -13.39 -0.09 -2.35
CA ALA A 231 -14.54 0.34 -3.14
C ALA A 231 -15.65 -0.71 -3.09
N THR A 232 -15.29 -1.99 -3.19
CA THR A 232 -16.22 -3.11 -3.05
C THR A 232 -16.77 -3.21 -1.63
N CYS A 233 -15.95 -2.99 -0.58
CA CYS A 233 -16.45 -2.92 0.80
C CYS A 233 -17.55 -1.87 0.96
N VAL A 234 -17.27 -0.65 0.48
CA VAL A 234 -18.24 0.46 0.52
C VAL A 234 -19.51 0.13 -0.27
N TYR A 235 -19.36 -0.48 -1.45
CA TYR A 235 -20.50 -0.85 -2.28
C TYR A 235 -21.37 -1.94 -1.62
N LEU A 236 -20.76 -2.91 -0.93
CA LEU A 236 -21.51 -3.90 -0.14
C LEU A 236 -22.28 -3.25 1.02
N ALA A 237 -21.71 -2.23 1.66
CA ALA A 237 -22.41 -1.44 2.68
C ALA A 237 -23.59 -0.68 2.08
N GLN A 238 -23.41 0.02 0.95
CA GLN A 238 -24.51 0.71 0.24
C GLN A 238 -25.66 -0.22 -0.11
N LEU A 239 -25.36 -1.45 -0.51
CA LEU A 239 -26.38 -2.46 -0.85
C LEU A 239 -27.03 -3.12 0.37
N ASN A 240 -26.67 -2.72 1.59
CA ASN A 240 -27.09 -3.35 2.85
C ASN A 240 -26.80 -4.87 2.86
N ARG A 241 -25.61 -5.27 2.37
CA ARG A 241 -25.15 -6.68 2.29
C ARG A 241 -24.05 -6.99 3.27
N ALA A 242 -23.36 -5.98 3.76
CA ALA A 242 -22.32 -6.12 4.78
C ALA A 242 -22.16 -4.82 5.55
N VAL A 243 -21.63 -4.92 6.76
CA VAL A 243 -21.15 -3.78 7.53
C VAL A 243 -19.63 -3.70 7.40
N VAL A 244 -19.08 -2.48 7.52
CA VAL A 244 -17.64 -2.23 7.33
C VAL A 244 -17.10 -1.46 8.53
N LEU A 245 -15.97 -1.88 9.10
CA LEU A 245 -15.26 -1.05 10.04
C LEU A 245 -14.40 -0.03 9.30
N CYS A 246 -14.52 1.23 9.68
CA CYS A 246 -13.78 2.33 9.07
C CYS A 246 -13.23 3.29 10.12
N GLN A 247 -12.18 4.01 9.76
CA GLN A 247 -11.68 5.12 10.58
C GLN A 247 -12.76 6.20 10.65
N ALA A 248 -12.96 6.82 11.81
CA ALA A 248 -13.95 7.89 11.98
C ALA A 248 -13.72 9.11 11.06
N THR A 249 -12.53 9.24 10.48
CA THR A 249 -12.17 10.25 9.47
C THR A 249 -12.47 9.80 8.03
N PHE A 250 -13.10 8.65 7.81
CA PHE A 250 -13.49 8.18 6.49
C PHE A 250 -14.49 9.17 5.86
N GLN A 251 -14.31 9.47 4.57
CA GLN A 251 -15.24 10.33 3.86
C GLN A 251 -16.46 9.53 3.44
N LEU A 252 -17.62 9.92 3.98
CA LEU A 252 -18.90 9.30 3.65
C LEU A 252 -19.20 9.41 2.15
N VAL A 253 -19.76 8.34 1.61
CA VAL A 253 -20.35 8.31 0.28
C VAL A 253 -21.89 8.25 0.38
N PRO A 254 -22.63 8.80 -0.58
CA PRO A 254 -24.09 8.75 -0.59
C PRO A 254 -24.61 7.32 -0.39
N GLY A 255 -25.70 7.16 0.35
CA GLY A 255 -26.29 5.85 0.67
C GLY A 255 -25.63 5.13 1.84
N THR A 256 -24.69 5.80 2.54
CA THR A 256 -24.04 5.22 3.74
C THR A 256 -24.02 6.17 4.92
N VAL A 257 -23.98 5.60 6.11
CA VAL A 257 -23.83 6.31 7.39
C VAL A 257 -22.74 5.67 8.23
N MET A 258 -21.99 6.49 8.95
CA MET A 258 -21.02 6.00 9.96
C MET A 258 -21.62 6.15 11.36
N VAL A 259 -21.56 5.08 12.14
CA VAL A 259 -22.03 5.08 13.54
C VAL A 259 -20.89 4.70 14.48
N PRO A 260 -20.67 5.46 15.57
CA PRO A 260 -19.69 5.10 16.59
C PRO A 260 -19.99 3.74 17.21
N LEU A 261 -18.93 3.02 17.60
CA LEU A 261 -19.07 1.82 18.43
C LEU A 261 -19.01 2.20 19.91
N ALA A 262 -19.99 1.76 20.67
CA ALA A 262 -20.11 2.03 22.10
C ALA A 262 -18.84 1.58 22.85
N GLY A 263 -18.33 2.46 23.71
CA GLY A 263 -17.10 2.22 24.47
C GLY A 263 -15.83 2.18 23.65
N ALA A 264 -15.87 2.53 22.34
CA ALA A 264 -14.73 2.55 21.43
C ALA A 264 -13.79 1.33 21.55
N PRO A 265 -14.31 0.10 21.32
CA PRO A 265 -13.56 -1.13 21.52
C PRO A 265 -12.35 -1.26 20.57
N LEU A 266 -12.32 -0.42 19.54
CA LEU A 266 -11.27 -0.33 18.53
C LEU A 266 -10.93 1.14 18.29
N HIS A 267 -9.64 1.43 18.21
CA HIS A 267 -9.12 2.72 17.81
C HIS A 267 -7.95 2.56 16.85
N TRP A 268 -7.80 3.53 15.96
CA TRP A 268 -6.81 3.51 14.90
C TRP A 268 -5.79 4.60 15.14
N ARG A 269 -4.53 4.21 15.29
CA ARG A 269 -3.41 5.12 15.45
C ARG A 269 -2.67 5.23 14.13
N GLN A 270 -2.70 6.42 13.54
CA GLN A 270 -1.98 6.70 12.32
C GLN A 270 -0.52 7.02 12.63
N ARG A 271 0.39 6.35 11.96
CA ARG A 271 1.83 6.52 12.14
C ARG A 271 2.49 6.88 10.84
N ILE A 272 3.59 7.66 10.93
CA ILE A 272 4.49 7.94 9.83
C ILE A 272 5.88 7.42 10.18
N GLY A 273 6.51 6.70 9.25
CA GLY A 273 7.83 6.11 9.44
C GLY A 273 8.81 6.58 8.39
N TRP A 274 10.09 6.56 8.74
CA TRP A 274 11.22 6.87 7.85
C TRP A 274 12.48 6.15 8.31
N HIS A 275 13.43 5.98 7.40
CA HIS A 275 14.75 5.43 7.71
C HIS A 275 15.62 6.55 8.30
N THR A 276 16.24 6.35 9.48
CA THR A 276 16.99 7.38 10.20
C THR A 276 18.18 7.94 9.44
N ASP A 277 18.85 7.10 8.66
CA ASP A 277 20.07 7.45 7.93
C ASP A 277 19.79 7.87 6.47
N ALA A 278 18.51 7.86 6.05
CA ALA A 278 18.15 8.30 4.71
C ALA A 278 18.31 9.82 4.57
N PRO A 279 18.71 10.32 3.40
CA PRO A 279 18.79 11.77 3.14
C PRO A 279 17.51 12.53 3.46
N ALA A 280 16.36 11.91 3.26
CA ALA A 280 15.06 12.48 3.53
C ALA A 280 14.75 12.62 5.03
N ALA A 281 15.49 11.94 5.93
CA ALA A 281 15.29 12.03 7.38
C ALA A 281 15.40 13.47 7.92
N ARG A 282 16.20 14.32 7.26
CA ARG A 282 16.29 15.76 7.60
C ARG A 282 14.97 16.51 7.43
N ALA A 283 14.06 16.02 6.57
CA ALA A 283 12.72 16.59 6.37
C ALA A 283 11.68 15.99 7.32
N ALA A 284 12.04 15.00 8.16
CA ALA A 284 11.08 14.25 8.96
C ALA A 284 10.21 15.15 9.85
N ALA A 285 10.79 16.13 10.54
CA ALA A 285 10.02 17.05 11.38
C ALA A 285 8.94 17.79 10.57
N MET A 286 9.31 18.38 9.43
CA MET A 286 8.37 19.06 8.54
C MET A 286 7.28 18.10 8.03
N VAL A 287 7.65 16.89 7.59
CA VAL A 287 6.69 15.93 7.04
C VAL A 287 5.72 15.43 8.13
N ILE A 288 6.20 15.25 9.37
CA ILE A 288 5.36 14.91 10.52
C ILE A 288 4.36 16.03 10.79
N ASP A 289 4.81 17.29 10.85
CA ASP A 289 3.92 18.43 11.09
C ASP A 289 2.84 18.56 10.00
N LEU A 290 3.22 18.37 8.74
CA LEU A 290 2.26 18.36 7.63
C LEU A 290 1.29 17.18 7.69
N ALA A 291 1.75 15.99 8.13
CA ALA A 291 0.89 14.82 8.33
C ALA A 291 -0.09 15.04 9.50
N MET A 292 0.36 15.64 10.60
CA MET A 292 -0.50 15.99 11.73
C MET A 292 -1.55 17.04 11.32
N ALA A 293 -1.18 18.04 10.53
CA ALA A 293 -2.11 19.02 9.99
C ALA A 293 -3.13 18.38 9.02
N ALA A 294 -2.69 17.41 8.19
CA ALA A 294 -3.58 16.66 7.33
C ALA A 294 -4.57 15.77 8.13
N HIS A 295 -4.11 15.21 9.25
CA HIS A 295 -4.96 14.45 10.17
C HIS A 295 -6.00 15.37 10.84
N ALA A 296 -5.59 16.52 11.36
CA ALA A 296 -6.50 17.47 11.99
C ALA A 296 -7.61 17.92 11.02
N GLU A 297 -7.24 18.24 9.77
CA GLU A 297 -8.22 18.58 8.74
C GLU A 297 -9.16 17.42 8.40
N ALA A 298 -8.67 16.18 8.38
CA ALA A 298 -9.52 15.01 8.16
C ALA A 298 -10.55 14.83 9.28
N VAL A 299 -10.17 15.12 10.53
CA VAL A 299 -11.09 15.14 11.67
C VAL A 299 -12.14 16.24 11.50
N GLU A 300 -11.73 17.48 11.15
CA GLU A 300 -12.65 18.61 10.94
C GLU A 300 -13.66 18.36 9.81
N ARG A 301 -13.23 17.66 8.76
CA ARG A 301 -14.10 17.25 7.63
C ARG A 301 -15.09 16.15 7.98
N SER A 302 -14.97 15.51 9.13
CA SER A 302 -15.86 14.47 9.63
C SER A 302 -16.58 14.98 10.90
N PRO A 303 -17.76 15.66 10.78
CA PRO A 303 -18.46 16.26 11.91
C PRO A 303 -18.71 15.25 13.05
N ARG A 304 -19.13 14.04 12.70
CA ARG A 304 -19.41 12.97 13.69
C ARG A 304 -18.14 12.53 14.43
N CYS A 305 -16.99 12.48 13.76
CA CYS A 305 -15.71 12.24 14.40
C CYS A 305 -15.33 13.39 15.35
N ALA A 306 -15.44 14.62 14.89
CA ALA A 306 -15.11 15.81 15.68
C ALA A 306 -15.98 15.94 16.93
N GLU A 307 -17.28 15.68 16.83
CA GLU A 307 -18.23 15.67 17.95
C GLU A 307 -17.89 14.55 18.95
N TRP A 308 -17.63 13.35 18.42
CA TRP A 308 -17.27 12.21 19.25
C TRP A 308 -15.97 12.47 20.03
N LEU A 309 -14.94 13.02 19.39
CA LEU A 309 -13.68 13.37 20.05
C LEU A 309 -13.84 14.44 21.12
N LYS A 310 -14.72 15.43 20.92
CA LYS A 310 -15.07 16.43 21.94
C LYS A 310 -15.72 15.80 23.17
N ALA A 311 -16.57 14.80 22.98
CA ALA A 311 -17.22 14.07 24.06
C ALA A 311 -16.27 13.07 24.76
N ASN A 312 -15.16 12.70 24.12
CA ASN A 312 -14.20 11.69 24.59
C ASN A 312 -12.76 12.26 24.63
N PRO A 313 -12.47 13.28 25.45
CA PRO A 313 -11.18 13.98 25.45
C PRO A 313 -9.98 13.09 25.82
N GLN A 314 -10.20 11.95 26.46
CA GLN A 314 -9.16 10.96 26.77
C GLN A 314 -8.50 10.39 25.51
N PHE A 315 -9.17 10.44 24.36
CA PHE A 315 -8.58 10.01 23.07
C PHE A 315 -7.54 10.97 22.52
N HIS A 316 -7.55 12.24 22.91
CA HIS A 316 -6.50 13.21 22.56
C HIS A 316 -5.20 13.00 23.32
N ALA A 317 -5.25 12.30 24.46
CA ALA A 317 -4.10 12.07 25.34
C ALA A 317 -3.34 10.76 25.02
N ILE A 318 -3.75 10.01 23.99
CA ILE A 318 -3.06 8.78 23.60
C ILE A 318 -1.85 9.16 22.73
N PRO A 319 -0.60 9.05 23.26
CA PRO A 319 0.61 9.48 22.57
C PRO A 319 0.95 8.62 21.35
#